data_f2750d2a3543f7bb0a73666614e746d0
#
_entry.id   f2750d2a3543f7bb0a73666614e746d0
#
_cell.length_a   1.000
_cell.length_b   1.000
_cell.length_c   1.000
_cell.angle_alpha   90.00
_cell.angle_beta   90.00
_cell.angle_gamma   90.00
#
_symmetry.space_group_name_H-M   'P 1'
#
loop_
_entity.id
_entity.type
_entity.pdbx_description
1 polymer ?
#
loop_
_entity_poly.entity_id
_entity_poly.type
_entity_poly.pdbx_seq_one_letter_code
_entity_poly.pdbx_strand_id
1 'polypeptide(L)'
;FSLSRLDLQQLLRKGHPNARTLHSLLDSPRKLIISILCGNELINIAAVANMTGILVTLYGAGKGGMLSIAIMVPLLLLFGEVTPKTIAVTNPVRISAGLVAAPLGLWVRIVSPLRWLIRWAAERVTNWIVGQEKAPENLLQLDEFRSIVDEVTSEGELDATESFLIHHLLDAGVTEIVEI
;
A
#
# COMPACT_ATOMS: atom_id res chain seq x y z
N PHE A 1 -5.37 -2.91 -5.80
CA PHE A 1 -5.42 -1.62 -6.51
C PHE A 1 -6.05 -1.73 -7.91
N SER A 2 -6.41 -2.91 -8.39
CA SER A 2 -7.17 -3.10 -9.63
C SER A 2 -8.69 -2.93 -9.45
N LEU A 3 -9.16 -2.53 -8.27
CA LEU A 3 -10.57 -2.26 -8.00
C LEU A 3 -10.88 -0.80 -8.36
N SER A 4 -11.84 -0.61 -9.28
CA SER A 4 -12.32 0.73 -9.66
C SER A 4 -13.17 1.36 -8.55
N ARG A 5 -13.19 2.70 -8.48
CA ARG A 5 -14.11 3.44 -7.62
C ARG A 5 -15.57 3.10 -7.91
N LEU A 6 -15.89 2.84 -9.18
CA LEU A 6 -17.23 2.42 -9.61
C LEU A 6 -17.62 1.06 -9.04
N ASP A 7 -16.70 0.09 -9.03
CA ASP A 7 -16.93 -1.23 -8.46
C ASP A 7 -17.22 -1.16 -6.97
N LEU A 8 -16.47 -0.32 -6.25
CA LEU A 8 -16.68 -0.09 -4.82
C LEU A 8 -18.06 0.52 -4.53
N GLN A 9 -18.48 1.51 -5.32
CA GLN A 9 -19.80 2.12 -5.21
C GLN A 9 -20.92 1.10 -5.49
N GLN A 10 -20.75 0.23 -6.48
CA GLN A 10 -21.72 -0.84 -6.77
C GLN A 10 -21.81 -1.84 -5.62
N LEU A 11 -20.69 -2.21 -4.99
CA LEU A 11 -20.68 -3.11 -3.82
C LEU A 11 -21.40 -2.48 -2.63
N LEU A 12 -21.21 -1.17 -2.41
CA LEU A 12 -21.91 -0.42 -1.35
C LEU A 12 -23.42 -0.37 -1.63
N ARG A 13 -23.84 -0.08 -2.87
CA ARG A 13 -25.25 -0.05 -3.28
C ARG A 13 -25.92 -1.42 -3.17
N LYS A 14 -25.21 -2.49 -3.48
CA LYS A 14 -25.70 -3.88 -3.35
C LYS A 14 -25.72 -4.39 -1.91
N GLY A 15 -25.28 -3.60 -0.93
CA GLY A 15 -25.29 -3.98 0.49
C GLY A 15 -24.35 -5.13 0.83
N HIS A 16 -23.24 -5.30 0.10
CA HIS A 16 -22.30 -6.39 0.37
C HIS A 16 -21.68 -6.24 1.77
N PRO A 17 -21.66 -7.29 2.61
CA PRO A 17 -21.25 -7.20 4.03
C PRO A 17 -19.85 -6.63 4.22
N ASN A 18 -18.94 -6.91 3.31
CA ASN A 18 -17.54 -6.45 3.39
C ASN A 18 -17.29 -5.10 2.68
N ALA A 19 -18.28 -4.47 2.06
CA ALA A 19 -18.10 -3.24 1.30
C ALA A 19 -17.60 -2.08 2.16
N ARG A 20 -18.12 -1.95 3.39
CA ARG A 20 -17.67 -0.92 4.34
C ARG A 20 -16.23 -1.11 4.78
N THR A 21 -15.83 -2.36 5.06
CA THR A 21 -14.45 -2.70 5.42
C THR A 21 -13.51 -2.39 4.25
N LEU A 22 -13.92 -2.76 3.04
CA LEU A 22 -13.15 -2.49 1.84
C LEU A 22 -12.99 -0.98 1.59
N HIS A 23 -14.06 -0.21 1.77
CA HIS A 23 -14.01 1.26 1.68
C HIS A 23 -13.02 1.83 2.68
N SER A 24 -13.12 1.49 3.96
CA SER A 24 -12.21 2.01 4.99
C SER A 24 -10.73 1.60 4.79
N LEU A 25 -10.48 0.47 4.15
CA LEU A 25 -9.12 0.04 3.78
C LEU A 25 -8.57 0.86 2.62
N LEU A 26 -9.39 1.17 1.63
CA LEU A 26 -9.02 1.96 0.46
C LEU A 26 -8.90 3.45 0.75
N ASP A 27 -9.59 3.98 1.74
CA ASP A 27 -9.46 5.38 2.20
C ASP A 27 -8.07 5.70 2.78
N SER A 28 -7.31 4.69 3.14
CA SER A 28 -5.95 4.85 3.67
C SER A 28 -4.96 3.96 2.92
N PRO A 29 -4.67 4.22 1.64
CA PRO A 29 -3.88 3.33 0.78
C PRO A 29 -2.46 3.11 1.31
N ARG A 30 -1.81 4.13 1.86
CA ARG A 30 -0.49 4.02 2.47
C ARG A 30 -0.48 3.03 3.64
N LYS A 31 -1.48 3.09 4.52
CA LYS A 31 -1.60 2.16 5.66
C LYS A 31 -1.86 0.73 5.19
N LEU A 32 -2.67 0.58 4.15
CA LEU A 32 -2.99 -0.70 3.55
C LEU A 32 -1.74 -1.35 2.94
N ILE A 33 -0.99 -0.61 2.11
CA ILE A 33 0.22 -1.09 1.45
C ILE A 33 1.26 -1.55 2.50
N ILE A 34 1.56 -0.72 3.50
CA ILE A 34 2.53 -1.06 4.55
C ILE A 34 2.09 -2.33 5.30
N SER A 35 0.78 -2.48 5.58
CA SER A 35 0.27 -3.66 6.30
C SER A 35 0.38 -4.93 5.46
N ILE A 36 0.12 -4.85 4.16
CA ILE A 36 0.26 -5.98 3.23
C ILE A 36 1.72 -6.37 3.09
N LEU A 37 2.62 -5.42 2.86
CA LEU A 37 4.06 -5.66 2.74
C LEU A 37 4.62 -6.29 4.01
N CYS A 38 4.28 -5.75 5.17
CA CYS A 38 4.69 -6.27 6.47
C CYS A 38 4.20 -7.73 6.68
N GLY A 39 2.95 -8.01 6.31
CA GLY A 39 2.40 -9.35 6.41
C GLY A 39 3.10 -10.34 5.48
N ASN A 40 3.32 -9.95 4.24
CA ASN A 40 4.01 -10.77 3.27
C ASN A 40 5.42 -11.11 3.74
N GLU A 41 6.17 -10.12 4.23
CA GLU A 41 7.53 -10.31 4.71
C GLU A 41 7.60 -11.22 5.94
N LEU A 42 6.70 -11.03 6.91
CA LEU A 42 6.62 -11.89 8.09
C LEU A 42 6.35 -13.36 7.73
N ILE A 43 5.45 -13.62 6.79
CA ILE A 43 5.15 -14.96 6.32
C ILE A 43 6.35 -15.57 5.60
N ASN A 44 7.02 -14.79 4.73
CA ASN A 44 8.20 -15.24 4.01
C ASN A 44 9.33 -15.60 4.97
N ILE A 45 9.64 -14.75 5.94
CA ILE A 45 10.66 -15.02 6.97
C ILE A 45 10.32 -16.27 7.76
N ALA A 46 9.06 -16.40 8.22
CA ALA A 46 8.63 -17.57 8.96
C ALA A 46 8.73 -18.85 8.14
N ALA A 47 8.33 -18.83 6.87
CA ALA A 47 8.42 -19.98 5.97
C ALA A 47 9.87 -20.42 5.74
N VAL A 48 10.77 -19.45 5.45
CA VAL A 48 12.20 -19.73 5.26
C VAL A 48 12.83 -20.28 6.54
N ALA A 49 12.55 -19.67 7.68
CA ALA A 49 13.11 -20.10 8.96
C ALA A 49 12.69 -21.54 9.31
N ASN A 50 11.41 -21.87 9.14
CA ASN A 50 10.91 -23.23 9.38
C ASN A 50 11.55 -24.25 8.43
N MET A 51 11.58 -23.97 7.12
CA MET A 51 12.16 -24.88 6.14
C MET A 51 13.66 -25.07 6.39
N THR A 52 14.37 -23.97 6.67
CA THR A 52 15.80 -24.04 7.00
C THR A 52 16.04 -24.90 8.25
N GLY A 53 15.24 -24.71 9.30
CA GLY A 53 15.32 -25.52 10.52
C GLY A 53 15.16 -27.02 10.23
N ILE A 54 14.16 -27.37 9.43
CA ILE A 54 13.92 -28.78 9.03
C ILE A 54 15.09 -29.34 8.22
N LEU A 55 15.55 -28.63 7.21
CA LEU A 55 16.60 -29.10 6.31
C LEU A 55 17.97 -29.17 7.01
N VAL A 56 18.26 -28.22 7.89
CA VAL A 56 19.48 -28.27 8.71
C VAL A 56 19.49 -29.47 9.67
N THR A 57 18.34 -29.79 10.25
CA THR A 57 18.20 -30.96 11.12
C THR A 57 18.40 -32.26 10.35
N LEU A 58 17.91 -32.36 9.11
CA LEU A 58 17.99 -33.57 8.29
C LEU A 58 19.34 -33.75 7.60
N TYR A 59 19.95 -32.67 7.09
CA TYR A 59 21.12 -32.71 6.21
C TYR A 59 22.37 -32.04 6.78
N GLY A 60 22.30 -31.51 8.01
CA GLY A 60 23.36 -30.71 8.62
C GLY A 60 23.44 -29.26 8.15
N ALA A 61 24.15 -28.44 8.91
CA ALA A 61 24.14 -26.99 8.76
C ALA A 61 24.55 -26.48 7.35
N GLY A 62 25.62 -27.04 6.78
CA GLY A 62 26.13 -26.61 5.48
C GLY A 62 25.20 -26.98 4.32
N LYS A 63 24.90 -28.25 4.17
CA LYS A 63 24.05 -28.75 3.09
C LYS A 63 22.59 -28.32 3.25
N GLY A 64 22.05 -28.35 4.46
CA GLY A 64 20.67 -27.98 4.76
C GLY A 64 20.41 -26.51 4.48
N GLY A 65 21.35 -25.61 4.79
CA GLY A 65 21.23 -24.19 4.48
C GLY A 65 21.20 -23.89 2.97
N MET A 66 22.13 -24.48 2.20
CA MET A 66 22.15 -24.32 0.74
C MET A 66 20.89 -24.89 0.08
N LEU A 67 20.43 -26.06 0.53
CA LEU A 67 19.22 -26.69 0.01
C LEU A 67 17.97 -25.87 0.33
N SER A 68 17.93 -25.26 1.52
CA SER A 68 16.84 -24.34 1.88
C SER A 68 16.75 -23.14 0.93
N ILE A 69 17.85 -22.49 0.63
CA ILE A 69 17.88 -21.38 -0.32
C ILE A 69 17.40 -21.84 -1.71
N ALA A 70 17.96 -22.95 -2.21
CA ALA A 70 17.63 -23.47 -3.53
C ALA A 70 16.14 -23.83 -3.70
N ILE A 71 15.50 -24.30 -2.63
CA ILE A 71 14.07 -24.68 -2.64
C ILE A 71 13.19 -23.45 -2.36
N MET A 72 13.52 -22.66 -1.33
CA MET A 72 12.64 -21.60 -0.86
C MET A 72 12.56 -20.40 -1.79
N VAL A 73 13.67 -20.05 -2.47
CA VAL A 73 13.64 -18.93 -3.41
C VAL A 73 12.62 -19.11 -4.54
N PRO A 74 12.68 -20.20 -5.34
CA PRO A 74 11.68 -20.40 -6.39
C PRO A 74 10.26 -20.65 -5.85
N LEU A 75 10.15 -21.32 -4.70
CA LEU A 75 8.85 -21.60 -4.10
C LEU A 75 8.15 -20.31 -3.61
N LEU A 76 8.87 -19.43 -2.91
CA LEU A 76 8.32 -18.15 -2.47
C LEU A 76 8.01 -17.23 -3.64
N LEU A 77 8.87 -17.19 -4.65
CA LEU A 77 8.66 -16.35 -5.82
C LEU A 77 7.42 -16.81 -6.59
N LEU A 78 7.26 -18.11 -6.82
CA LEU A 78 6.09 -18.66 -7.52
C LEU A 78 4.82 -18.59 -6.69
N PHE A 79 4.82 -19.16 -5.50
CA PHE A 79 3.60 -19.32 -4.69
C PHE A 79 3.36 -18.18 -3.72
N GLY A 80 4.41 -17.49 -3.24
CA GLY A 80 4.30 -16.36 -2.33
C GLY A 80 4.02 -15.03 -3.05
N GLU A 81 4.55 -14.85 -4.26
CA GLU A 81 4.43 -13.55 -4.94
C GLU A 81 3.68 -13.60 -6.27
N VAL A 82 4.16 -14.37 -7.25
CA VAL A 82 3.64 -14.30 -8.63
C VAL A 82 2.22 -14.83 -8.71
N THR A 83 1.98 -16.04 -8.22
CA THR A 83 0.67 -16.69 -8.31
C THR A 83 -0.46 -15.92 -7.63
N PRO A 84 -0.33 -15.48 -6.36
CA PRO A 84 -1.40 -14.74 -5.69
C PRO A 84 -1.70 -13.40 -6.37
N LYS A 85 -0.67 -12.69 -6.82
CA LYS A 85 -0.83 -11.40 -7.51
C LYS A 85 -1.53 -11.58 -8.86
N THR A 86 -1.15 -12.62 -9.63
CA THR A 86 -1.78 -12.93 -10.92
C THR A 86 -3.26 -13.29 -10.75
N ILE A 87 -3.58 -14.13 -9.76
CA ILE A 87 -4.97 -14.51 -9.48
C ILE A 87 -5.78 -13.29 -9.05
N ALA A 88 -5.22 -12.41 -8.21
CA ALA A 88 -5.92 -11.22 -7.73
C ALA A 88 -6.31 -10.24 -8.85
N VAL A 89 -5.50 -10.16 -9.91
CA VAL A 89 -5.78 -9.28 -11.06
C VAL A 89 -6.89 -9.84 -11.96
N THR A 90 -7.08 -11.16 -12.04
CA THR A 90 -8.08 -11.76 -12.94
C THR A 90 -9.53 -11.51 -12.51
N ASN A 91 -9.82 -11.40 -11.20
CA ASN A 91 -11.15 -11.16 -10.68
C ASN A 91 -11.12 -10.24 -9.43
N PRO A 92 -10.76 -8.97 -9.60
CA PRO A 92 -10.46 -8.08 -8.48
C PRO A 92 -11.65 -7.87 -7.52
N VAL A 93 -12.86 -7.69 -8.06
CA VAL A 93 -14.07 -7.43 -7.25
C VAL A 93 -14.41 -8.62 -6.36
N ARG A 94 -14.50 -9.83 -6.95
CA ARG A 94 -14.90 -11.04 -6.23
C ARG A 94 -13.88 -11.44 -5.18
N ILE A 95 -12.59 -11.33 -5.50
CA ILE A 95 -11.50 -11.70 -4.59
C ILE A 95 -11.39 -10.68 -3.47
N SER A 96 -11.40 -9.38 -3.78
CA SER A 96 -11.26 -8.33 -2.77
C SER A 96 -12.44 -8.29 -1.79
N ALA A 97 -13.68 -8.29 -2.28
CA ALA A 97 -14.85 -8.20 -1.43
C ALA A 97 -15.23 -9.51 -0.76
N GLY A 98 -15.08 -10.65 -1.47
CA GLY A 98 -15.50 -11.96 -0.97
C GLY A 98 -14.48 -12.61 -0.04
N LEU A 99 -13.22 -12.65 -0.43
CA LEU A 99 -12.20 -13.44 0.27
C LEU A 99 -11.26 -12.61 1.13
N VAL A 100 -10.82 -11.45 0.64
CA VAL A 100 -9.67 -10.71 1.21
C VAL A 100 -10.09 -9.63 2.20
N ALA A 101 -11.22 -8.94 1.99
CA ALA A 101 -11.59 -7.76 2.78
C ALA A 101 -11.69 -8.03 4.30
N ALA A 102 -12.33 -9.12 4.70
CA ALA A 102 -12.52 -9.45 6.11
C ALA A 102 -11.20 -9.83 6.81
N PRO A 103 -10.41 -10.82 6.33
CA PRO A 103 -9.15 -11.18 6.97
C PRO A 103 -8.13 -10.04 6.89
N LEU A 104 -8.10 -9.26 5.80
CA LEU A 104 -7.21 -8.12 5.67
C LEU A 104 -7.57 -6.99 6.64
N GLY A 105 -8.86 -6.71 6.85
CA GLY A 105 -9.30 -5.74 7.85
C GLY A 105 -8.85 -6.10 9.26
N LEU A 106 -8.95 -7.38 9.62
CA LEU A 106 -8.43 -7.89 10.90
C LEU A 106 -6.91 -7.77 10.98
N TRP A 107 -6.20 -8.17 9.92
CA TRP A 107 -4.75 -8.08 9.82
C TRP A 107 -4.23 -6.64 9.99
N VAL A 108 -4.82 -5.68 9.27
CA VAL A 108 -4.46 -4.25 9.38
C VAL A 108 -4.61 -3.74 10.81
N ARG A 109 -5.60 -4.24 11.56
CA ARG A 109 -5.78 -3.89 12.97
C ARG A 109 -4.71 -4.52 13.86
N ILE A 110 -4.38 -5.80 13.66
CA ILE A 110 -3.33 -6.52 14.41
C ILE A 110 -1.96 -5.90 14.17
N VAL A 111 -1.64 -5.54 12.93
CA VAL A 111 -0.35 -4.95 12.54
C VAL A 111 -0.25 -3.46 12.89
N SER A 112 -1.33 -2.84 13.39
CA SER A 112 -1.33 -1.42 13.75
C SER A 112 -0.19 -0.99 14.68
N PRO A 113 0.13 -1.68 15.79
CA PRO A 113 1.24 -1.32 16.66
C PRO A 113 2.61 -1.46 15.96
N LEU A 114 2.75 -2.51 15.14
CA LEU A 114 3.99 -2.73 14.37
C LEU A 114 4.21 -1.63 13.32
N ARG A 115 3.13 -1.20 12.64
CA ARG A 115 3.19 -0.05 11.72
C ARG A 115 3.63 1.23 12.42
N TRP A 116 3.13 1.48 13.62
CA TRP A 116 3.53 2.64 14.41
C TRP A 116 5.04 2.59 14.71
N LEU A 117 5.55 1.42 15.09
CA LEU A 117 6.99 1.22 15.34
C LEU A 117 7.82 1.42 14.07
N ILE A 118 7.39 0.85 12.93
CA ILE A 118 8.08 1.01 11.64
C ILE A 118 8.08 2.47 11.20
N ARG A 119 6.93 3.15 11.33
CA ARG A 119 6.81 4.56 10.99
C ARG A 119 7.72 5.43 11.87
N TRP A 120 7.73 5.19 13.18
CA TRP A 120 8.61 5.89 14.11
C TRP A 120 10.09 5.67 13.74
N ALA A 121 10.50 4.44 13.45
CA ALA A 121 11.86 4.14 13.02
C ALA A 121 12.21 4.80 11.68
N ALA A 122 11.31 4.75 10.69
CA ALA A 122 11.50 5.40 9.40
C ALA A 122 11.62 6.92 9.53
N GLU A 123 10.75 7.56 10.32
CA GLU A 123 10.83 9.00 10.60
C GLU A 123 12.14 9.37 11.29
N ARG A 124 12.63 8.51 12.19
CA ARG A 124 13.92 8.73 12.87
C ARG A 124 15.08 8.68 11.89
N VAL A 125 15.09 7.70 10.99
CA VAL A 125 16.12 7.55 9.96
C VAL A 125 16.06 8.70 8.95
N THR A 126 14.87 9.03 8.48
CA THR A 126 14.66 10.14 7.54
C THR A 126 15.14 11.47 8.14
N ASN A 127 14.75 11.78 9.37
CA ASN A 127 15.18 12.99 10.06
C ASN A 127 16.70 13.03 10.31
N TRP A 128 17.36 11.88 10.43
CA TRP A 128 18.79 11.78 10.58
C TRP A 128 19.55 12.00 9.26
N ILE A 129 18.99 11.52 8.13
CA ILE A 129 19.62 11.63 6.81
C ILE A 129 19.32 12.99 6.14
N VAL A 130 18.07 13.44 6.20
CA VAL A 130 17.58 14.62 5.46
C VAL A 130 17.64 15.90 6.32
N GLY A 131 17.90 15.76 7.63
CA GLY A 131 17.77 16.88 8.57
C GLY A 131 16.30 17.20 8.90
N GLN A 132 16.08 18.21 9.73
CA GLN A 132 14.75 18.64 10.18
C GLN A 132 13.99 19.50 9.16
N GLU A 133 14.28 19.42 7.89
CA GLU A 133 13.38 20.01 6.89
C GLU A 133 12.13 19.13 6.83
N LYS A 134 11.18 19.44 7.69
CA LYS A 134 9.79 19.06 7.44
C LYS A 134 9.42 19.73 6.13
N ALA A 135 9.42 18.98 5.04
CA ALA A 135 8.65 19.39 3.88
C ALA A 135 7.24 19.66 4.41
N PRO A 136 6.73 20.88 4.34
CA PRO A 136 5.43 21.20 4.89
C PRO A 136 4.41 20.25 4.23
N GLU A 137 3.68 19.53 5.04
CA GLU A 137 2.65 18.56 4.62
C GLU A 137 1.68 19.17 3.60
N ASN A 138 1.56 20.51 3.64
CA ASN A 138 0.78 21.34 2.72
C ASN A 138 1.34 21.37 1.28
N LEU A 139 2.66 21.32 1.06
CA LEU A 139 3.21 21.34 -0.30
C LEU A 139 2.95 20.01 -1.04
N LEU A 140 3.07 18.88 -0.35
CA LEU A 140 2.74 17.58 -0.94
C LEU A 140 1.24 17.45 -1.28
N GLN A 141 0.37 18.03 -0.45
CA GLN A 141 -1.07 18.08 -0.74
C GLN A 141 -1.39 19.00 -1.90
N LEU A 142 -0.67 20.11 -2.04
CA LEU A 142 -0.84 21.06 -3.13
C LEU A 142 -0.44 20.48 -4.49
N ASP A 143 0.70 19.77 -4.54
CA ASP A 143 1.18 19.11 -5.76
C ASP A 143 0.29 17.92 -6.15
N GLU A 144 -0.22 17.18 -5.17
CA GLU A 144 -1.19 16.11 -5.41
C GLU A 144 -2.52 16.68 -5.92
N PHE A 145 -2.97 17.82 -5.39
CA PHE A 145 -4.17 18.50 -5.85
C PHE A 145 -4.00 19.06 -7.26
N ARG A 146 -2.84 19.66 -7.59
CA ARG A 146 -2.52 20.11 -8.96
C ARG A 146 -2.58 18.96 -9.96
N SER A 147 -1.99 17.82 -9.60
CA SER A 147 -2.01 16.62 -10.43
C SER A 147 -3.44 16.11 -10.70
N ILE A 148 -4.33 16.20 -9.72
CA ILE A 148 -5.74 15.83 -9.88
C ILE A 148 -6.47 16.82 -10.81
N VAL A 149 -6.21 18.12 -10.69
CA VAL A 149 -6.79 19.15 -11.57
C VAL A 149 -6.35 18.93 -13.02
N ASP A 150 -5.07 18.62 -13.24
CA ASP A 150 -4.54 18.33 -14.59
C ASP A 150 -5.15 17.05 -15.18
N GLU A 151 -5.35 16.01 -14.36
CA GLU A 151 -5.99 14.76 -14.79
C GLU A 151 -7.44 15.00 -15.22
N VAL A 152 -8.23 15.70 -14.41
CA VAL A 152 -9.64 16.03 -14.70
C VAL A 152 -9.78 16.95 -15.92
N THR A 153 -8.82 17.87 -16.12
CA THR A 153 -8.76 18.71 -17.30
C THR A 153 -8.45 17.90 -18.56
N SER A 154 -7.55 16.92 -18.47
CA SER A 154 -7.20 16.03 -19.58
C SER A 154 -8.36 15.09 -19.97
N GLU A 155 -9.22 14.74 -19.02
CA GLU A 155 -10.44 13.94 -19.24
C GLU A 155 -11.60 14.77 -19.83
N GLY A 156 -11.43 16.09 -19.92
CA GLY A 156 -12.43 17.00 -20.50
C GLY A 156 -13.62 17.33 -19.60
N GLU A 157 -13.53 17.00 -18.32
CA GLU A 157 -14.55 17.33 -17.31
C GLU A 157 -14.37 18.74 -16.74
N LEU A 158 -13.18 19.36 -16.91
CA LEU A 158 -12.87 20.75 -16.55
C LEU A 158 -12.44 21.52 -17.79
N ASP A 159 -12.93 22.76 -17.92
CA ASP A 159 -12.48 23.64 -19.01
C ASP A 159 -11.08 24.18 -18.71
N ALA A 160 -10.30 24.44 -19.77
CA ALA A 160 -8.94 24.98 -19.65
C ALA A 160 -8.88 26.29 -18.87
N THR A 161 -9.96 27.11 -18.95
CA THR A 161 -10.08 28.36 -18.19
C THR A 161 -10.29 28.13 -16.70
N GLU A 162 -11.05 27.11 -16.34
CA GLU A 162 -11.32 26.72 -14.95
C GLU A 162 -10.05 26.15 -14.30
N SER A 163 -9.35 25.29 -15.01
CA SER A 163 -8.05 24.75 -14.59
C SER A 163 -7.03 25.86 -14.33
N PHE A 164 -6.93 26.82 -15.25
CA PHE A 164 -6.06 27.99 -15.11
C PHE A 164 -6.39 28.83 -13.86
N LEU A 165 -7.67 29.06 -13.59
CA LEU A 165 -8.11 29.80 -12.40
C LEU A 165 -7.77 29.06 -11.10
N ILE A 166 -7.94 27.73 -11.08
CA ILE A 166 -7.59 26.91 -9.92
C ILE A 166 -6.08 26.98 -9.65
N HIS A 167 -5.25 26.86 -10.68
CA HIS A 167 -3.80 26.96 -10.54
C HIS A 167 -3.36 28.33 -10.02
N HIS A 168 -3.96 29.41 -10.51
CA HIS A 168 -3.68 30.77 -10.03
C HIS A 168 -4.10 31.00 -8.58
N LEU A 169 -5.23 30.44 -8.15
CA LEU A 169 -5.67 30.52 -6.75
C LEU A 169 -4.73 29.74 -5.81
N LEU A 170 -4.23 28.59 -6.26
CA LEU A 170 -3.27 27.79 -5.50
C LEU A 170 -1.92 28.53 -5.36
N ASP A 171 -1.45 29.18 -6.43
CA ASP A 171 -0.22 29.96 -6.42
C ASP A 171 -0.34 31.21 -5.53
N ALA A 172 -1.48 31.90 -5.58
CA ALA A 172 -1.75 33.03 -4.71
C ALA A 172 -1.79 32.65 -3.23
N GLY A 173 -2.38 31.49 -2.89
CA GLY A 173 -2.42 30.98 -1.53
C GLY A 173 -1.05 30.60 -0.94
N VAL A 174 -0.11 30.20 -1.79
CA VAL A 174 1.28 29.90 -1.37
C VAL A 174 2.10 31.17 -1.16
N THR A 175 1.88 32.19 -1.96
CA THR A 175 2.66 33.44 -1.89
C THR A 175 2.37 34.22 -0.61
N GLU A 176 1.13 34.19 -0.12
CA GLU A 176 0.72 34.90 1.11
C GLU A 176 1.31 34.33 2.40
N ILE A 177 1.76 33.06 2.39
CA ILE A 177 2.34 32.37 3.55
C ILE A 177 3.85 32.65 3.70
N VAL A 178 4.52 33.13 2.66
CA VAL A 178 5.98 33.36 2.66
C VAL A 178 6.36 34.80 3.06
N GLU A 179 5.41 35.73 3.08
CA GLU A 179 5.67 37.16 3.40
C GLU A 179 5.32 37.58 4.86
N ILE A 180 4.99 36.64 5.75
CA ILE A 180 4.81 36.90 7.19
C ILE A 180 5.87 36.13 7.99
#